data_42978c87ff63790b2fb2c59cd449a33c
#
_entry.id   42978c87ff63790b2fb2c59cd449a33c
#
_cell.length_a   1.000
_cell.length_b   1.000
_cell.length_c   1.000
_cell.angle_alpha   90.00
_cell.angle_beta   90.00
_cell.angle_gamma   90.00
#
_symmetry.space_group_name_H-M   'P 1'
#
loop_
_entity.id
_entity.type
_entity.pdbx_description
1 polymer ?
#
loop_
_entity_poly.entity_id
_entity_poly.type
_entity_poly.pdbx_seq_one_letter_code
_entity_poly.pdbx_strand_id
1 'polypeptide(L)'
;MRRIVRMTVGIFVLGLLLGPGMAYGQDERGQILKVRESVWRAWFANDAKALERLVPPDTIVISSDEAKWKNQADVLRTAAEFQAGGGKLVRLEFPRTEIQRFGDVAIIWTSYVLETEENGKRLVSSGRATEIFVRRDGEWVNPGWHTDNFKGE
;
A
#
# COMPACT_ATOMS: atom_id res chain seq x y z
N MET A 1 45.15 -30.34 -57.36
CA MET A 1 44.26 -30.75 -56.25
C MET A 1 44.16 -29.62 -55.26
N ARG A 2 43.09 -28.83 -55.29
CA ARG A 2 42.83 -27.72 -54.32
C ARG A 2 41.75 -28.22 -53.35
N ARG A 3 42.11 -28.32 -52.04
CA ARG A 3 41.19 -28.64 -50.99
C ARG A 3 40.48 -27.35 -50.54
N ILE A 4 39.16 -27.36 -50.68
CA ILE A 4 38.26 -26.29 -50.16
C ILE A 4 37.94 -26.62 -48.69
N VAL A 5 38.41 -25.76 -47.77
CA VAL A 5 38.02 -25.84 -46.35
C VAL A 5 36.74 -25.03 -46.19
N ARG A 6 35.66 -25.76 -45.88
CA ARG A 6 34.39 -25.13 -45.50
C ARG A 6 34.46 -24.72 -44.03
N MET A 7 34.45 -23.43 -43.78
CA MET A 7 34.38 -22.82 -42.46
C MET A 7 32.90 -22.70 -42.09
N THR A 8 32.44 -23.52 -41.13
CA THR A 8 31.08 -23.46 -40.60
C THR A 8 31.07 -22.39 -39.49
N VAL A 9 30.38 -21.29 -39.74
CA VAL A 9 30.16 -20.24 -38.76
C VAL A 9 28.97 -20.68 -37.86
N GLY A 10 29.27 -21.07 -36.64
CA GLY A 10 28.28 -21.36 -35.63
C GLY A 10 27.74 -20.06 -35.05
N ILE A 11 26.48 -19.75 -35.32
CA ILE A 11 25.76 -18.62 -34.67
C ILE A 11 25.36 -19.11 -33.27
N PHE A 12 26.05 -18.63 -32.24
CA PHE A 12 25.63 -18.75 -30.84
C PHE A 12 24.51 -17.75 -30.58
N VAL A 13 23.26 -18.21 -30.56
CA VAL A 13 22.13 -17.43 -30.06
C VAL A 13 22.19 -17.50 -28.55
N LEU A 14 22.67 -16.41 -27.93
CA LEU A 14 22.65 -16.22 -26.49
C LEU A 14 21.21 -15.86 -26.09
N GLY A 15 20.40 -16.91 -25.80
CA GLY A 15 19.07 -16.72 -25.27
C GLY A 15 19.15 -16.12 -23.86
N LEU A 16 18.79 -14.84 -23.70
CA LEU A 16 18.51 -14.24 -22.39
C LEU A 16 17.32 -14.97 -21.78
N LEU A 17 17.58 -15.90 -20.86
CA LEU A 17 16.58 -16.47 -19.99
C LEU A 17 16.20 -15.37 -18.95
N LEU A 18 15.23 -14.53 -19.31
CA LEU A 18 14.50 -13.74 -18.33
C LEU A 18 13.69 -14.74 -17.49
N GLY A 19 14.22 -15.07 -16.31
CA GLY A 19 13.58 -16.01 -15.40
C GLY A 19 12.21 -15.48 -14.94
N PRO A 20 11.22 -16.34 -14.68
CA PRO A 20 9.86 -15.96 -14.25
C PRO A 20 9.80 -15.20 -12.90
N GLY A 21 10.90 -15.09 -12.18
CA GLY A 21 10.94 -14.44 -10.87
C GLY A 21 10.75 -12.92 -10.86
N MET A 22 11.04 -12.23 -11.97
CA MET A 22 10.87 -10.75 -12.01
C MET A 22 9.42 -10.32 -12.25
N ALA A 23 8.65 -11.10 -13.01
CA ALA A 23 7.25 -10.80 -13.32
C ALA A 23 6.36 -10.98 -12.06
N TYR A 24 6.60 -12.03 -11.28
CA TYR A 24 5.88 -12.27 -10.03
C TYR A 24 6.06 -11.15 -9.00
N GLY A 25 7.27 -10.61 -8.86
CA GLY A 25 7.55 -9.54 -7.88
C GLY A 25 6.89 -8.21 -8.21
N GLN A 26 6.69 -7.87 -9.48
CA GLN A 26 6.03 -6.64 -9.90
C GLN A 26 4.51 -6.72 -9.72
N ASP A 27 3.89 -7.86 -10.02
CA ASP A 27 2.46 -8.07 -9.83
C ASP A 27 2.07 -8.01 -8.34
N GLU A 28 2.82 -8.66 -7.47
CA GLU A 28 2.57 -8.63 -6.03
C GLU A 28 2.79 -7.24 -5.42
N ARG A 29 3.81 -6.50 -5.84
CA ARG A 29 3.99 -5.10 -5.44
C ARG A 29 2.75 -4.27 -5.81
N GLY A 30 2.24 -4.43 -7.02
CA GLY A 30 1.02 -3.77 -7.48
C GLY A 30 -0.20 -4.13 -6.63
N GLN A 31 -0.36 -5.41 -6.28
CA GLN A 31 -1.45 -5.88 -5.41
C GLN A 31 -1.39 -5.23 -4.03
N ILE A 32 -0.23 -5.21 -3.37
CA ILE A 32 -0.04 -4.60 -2.05
C ILE A 32 -0.37 -3.10 -2.09
N LEU A 33 0.14 -2.37 -3.09
CA LEU A 33 -0.13 -0.93 -3.24
C LEU A 33 -1.61 -0.65 -3.50
N LYS A 34 -2.29 -1.51 -4.27
CA LYS A 34 -3.72 -1.40 -4.51
C LYS A 34 -4.52 -1.63 -3.22
N VAL A 35 -4.16 -2.61 -2.42
CA VAL A 35 -4.81 -2.85 -1.12
C VAL A 35 -4.59 -1.67 -0.20
N ARG A 36 -3.35 -1.15 -0.08
CA ARG A 36 -3.06 0.07 0.69
C ARG A 36 -3.98 1.22 0.31
N GLU A 37 -4.02 1.56 -0.98
CA GLU A 37 -4.85 2.67 -1.44
C GLU A 37 -6.35 2.40 -1.20
N SER A 38 -6.79 1.15 -1.32
CA SER A 38 -8.17 0.76 -1.04
C SER A 38 -8.52 0.95 0.43
N VAL A 39 -7.64 0.60 1.37
CA VAL A 39 -7.87 0.82 2.82
C VAL A 39 -8.03 2.31 3.12
N TRP A 40 -7.10 3.15 2.65
CA TRP A 40 -7.17 4.60 2.86
C TRP A 40 -8.47 5.18 2.29
N ARG A 41 -8.77 4.89 1.02
CA ARG A 41 -10.00 5.41 0.37
C ARG A 41 -11.27 4.89 1.00
N ALA A 42 -11.31 3.63 1.42
CA ALA A 42 -12.46 3.05 2.11
C ALA A 42 -12.76 3.75 3.43
N TRP A 43 -11.70 4.12 4.17
CA TRP A 43 -11.87 4.87 5.42
C TRP A 43 -12.52 6.24 5.17
N PHE A 44 -12.01 7.01 4.22
CA PHE A 44 -12.56 8.33 3.88
C PHE A 44 -13.96 8.26 3.26
N ALA A 45 -14.29 7.16 2.57
CA ALA A 45 -15.60 6.94 1.98
C ALA A 45 -16.60 6.30 2.96
N ASN A 46 -16.17 5.93 4.18
CA ASN A 46 -16.94 5.12 5.13
C ASN A 46 -17.48 3.83 4.49
N ASP A 47 -16.66 3.19 3.64
CA ASP A 47 -17.00 1.88 3.07
C ASP A 47 -16.71 0.78 4.10
N ALA A 48 -17.68 0.58 5.01
CA ALA A 48 -17.56 -0.39 6.08
C ALA A 48 -17.28 -1.81 5.55
N LYS A 49 -17.91 -2.20 4.44
CA LYS A 49 -17.73 -3.54 3.85
C LYS A 49 -16.30 -3.76 3.34
N ALA A 50 -15.72 -2.76 2.68
CA ALA A 50 -14.31 -2.83 2.25
C ALA A 50 -13.37 -2.83 3.45
N LEU A 51 -13.63 -2.00 4.47
CA LEU A 51 -12.82 -1.95 5.70
C LEU A 51 -12.87 -3.29 6.46
N GLU A 52 -14.04 -3.90 6.65
CA GLU A 52 -14.17 -5.20 7.32
C GLU A 52 -13.36 -6.30 6.62
N ARG A 53 -13.29 -6.27 5.29
CA ARG A 53 -12.53 -7.23 4.50
C ARG A 53 -11.02 -6.98 4.53
N LEU A 54 -10.60 -5.72 4.43
CA LEU A 54 -9.19 -5.35 4.25
C LEU A 54 -8.45 -5.11 5.57
N VAL A 55 -9.18 -4.78 6.63
CA VAL A 55 -8.66 -4.47 7.97
C VAL A 55 -9.21 -5.55 8.92
N PRO A 56 -8.44 -6.59 9.26
CA PRO A 56 -8.95 -7.72 10.03
C PRO A 56 -9.23 -7.36 11.50
N PRO A 57 -10.02 -8.18 12.24
CA PRO A 57 -10.41 -7.89 13.63
C PRO A 57 -9.24 -7.73 14.61
N ASP A 58 -8.12 -8.39 14.36
CA ASP A 58 -6.88 -8.32 15.16
C ASP A 58 -5.98 -7.11 14.82
N THR A 59 -6.52 -6.13 14.09
CA THR A 59 -5.79 -4.92 13.69
C THR A 59 -5.39 -4.06 14.89
N ILE A 60 -4.16 -3.53 14.83
CA ILE A 60 -3.62 -2.54 15.76
C ILE A 60 -3.26 -1.28 14.98
N VAL A 61 -3.80 -0.14 15.41
CA VAL A 61 -3.52 1.17 14.82
C VAL A 61 -2.96 2.11 15.87
N ILE A 62 -1.89 2.81 15.50
CA ILE A 62 -1.27 3.88 16.28
C ILE A 62 -1.33 5.15 15.44
N SER A 63 -1.93 6.20 15.97
CA SER A 63 -2.01 7.52 15.33
C SER A 63 -1.24 8.54 16.15
N SER A 64 -0.63 9.51 15.48
CA SER A 64 0.25 10.51 16.10
C SER A 64 -0.40 11.35 17.22
N ASP A 65 -1.69 11.55 17.15
CA ASP A 65 -2.39 12.50 18.02
C ASP A 65 -3.23 11.80 19.11
N GLU A 66 -3.09 10.46 19.23
CA GLU A 66 -3.89 9.68 20.15
C GLU A 66 -3.03 8.75 21.01
N ALA A 67 -3.24 8.82 22.33
CA ALA A 67 -2.59 7.92 23.28
C ALA A 67 -3.15 6.48 23.24
N LYS A 68 -4.40 6.32 22.78
CA LYS A 68 -5.09 5.03 22.71
C LYS A 68 -4.77 4.33 21.39
N TRP A 69 -4.36 3.09 21.46
CA TRP A 69 -4.30 2.22 20.30
C TRP A 69 -5.71 1.81 19.87
N LYS A 70 -5.95 1.82 18.56
CA LYS A 70 -7.23 1.49 17.95
C LYS A 70 -7.24 0.07 17.42
N ASN A 71 -8.43 -0.51 17.31
CA ASN A 71 -8.70 -1.78 16.65
C ASN A 71 -9.62 -1.57 15.43
N GLN A 72 -10.02 -2.65 14.74
CA GLN A 72 -10.93 -2.59 13.59
C GLN A 72 -12.23 -1.83 13.91
N ALA A 73 -12.87 -2.09 15.06
CA ALA A 73 -14.11 -1.41 15.43
C ALA A 73 -13.92 0.10 15.59
N ASP A 74 -12.78 0.53 16.15
CA ASP A 74 -12.44 1.95 16.22
C ASP A 74 -12.20 2.55 14.82
N VAL A 75 -11.58 1.80 13.90
CA VAL A 75 -11.39 2.23 12.50
C VAL A 75 -12.73 2.46 11.81
N LEU A 76 -13.66 1.53 11.92
CA LEU A 76 -15.01 1.65 11.36
C LEU A 76 -15.76 2.84 11.97
N ARG A 77 -15.74 2.96 13.29
CA ARG A 77 -16.39 4.06 14.01
C ARG A 77 -15.86 5.42 13.58
N THR A 78 -14.52 5.59 13.51
CA THR A 78 -13.93 6.88 13.16
C THR A 78 -14.16 7.25 11.70
N ALA A 79 -14.24 6.27 10.79
CA ALA A 79 -14.63 6.50 9.40
C ALA A 79 -16.08 7.03 9.30
N ALA A 80 -17.00 6.43 10.06
CA ALA A 80 -18.39 6.88 10.14
C ALA A 80 -18.52 8.28 10.74
N GLU A 81 -17.76 8.58 11.79
CA GLU A 81 -17.72 9.91 12.43
C GLU A 81 -17.19 10.99 11.47
N PHE A 82 -16.12 10.70 10.72
CA PHE A 82 -15.58 11.61 9.73
C PHE A 82 -16.62 11.96 8.66
N GLN A 83 -17.30 10.95 8.11
CA GLN A 83 -18.34 11.17 7.10
C GLN A 83 -19.56 11.89 7.68
N ALA A 84 -20.03 11.52 8.89
CA ALA A 84 -21.14 12.18 9.56
C ALA A 84 -20.86 13.65 9.87
N GLY A 85 -19.58 14.01 10.12
CA GLY A 85 -19.09 15.37 10.24
C GLY A 85 -19.00 16.16 8.93
N GLY A 86 -19.43 15.57 7.80
CA GLY A 86 -19.34 16.19 6.46
C GLY A 86 -17.94 16.14 5.85
N GLY A 87 -17.06 15.31 6.39
CA GLY A 87 -15.71 15.13 5.89
C GLY A 87 -15.67 14.51 4.50
N LYS A 88 -14.79 15.00 3.65
CA LYS A 88 -14.57 14.49 2.29
C LYS A 88 -13.08 14.42 1.99
N LEU A 89 -12.67 13.34 1.35
CA LEU A 89 -11.34 13.22 0.75
C LEU A 89 -11.28 14.03 -0.53
N VAL A 90 -10.34 14.97 -0.61
CA VAL A 90 -10.09 15.78 -1.81
C VAL A 90 -8.88 15.26 -2.57
N ARG A 91 -7.78 14.98 -1.85
CA ARG A 91 -6.53 14.48 -2.42
C ARG A 91 -5.86 13.49 -1.47
N LEU A 92 -5.33 12.43 -2.04
CA LEU A 92 -4.49 11.45 -1.35
C LEU A 92 -3.33 11.11 -2.26
N GLU A 93 -2.14 11.37 -1.81
CA GLU A 93 -0.90 11.09 -2.53
C GLU A 93 0.10 10.40 -1.62
N PHE A 94 0.96 9.58 -2.24
CA PHE A 94 2.04 8.89 -1.57
C PHE A 94 3.36 9.19 -2.29
N PRO A 95 3.99 10.37 -2.01
CA PRO A 95 5.15 10.86 -2.74
C PRO A 95 6.36 9.91 -2.68
N ARG A 96 6.51 9.19 -1.59
CA ARG A 96 7.55 8.18 -1.44
C ARG A 96 6.97 6.90 -0.85
N THR A 97 7.33 5.76 -1.42
CA THR A 97 6.91 4.45 -0.92
C THR A 97 8.03 3.43 -1.13
N GLU A 98 8.47 2.83 -0.02
CA GLU A 98 9.38 1.69 0.00
C GLU A 98 8.63 0.47 0.54
N ILE A 99 8.90 -0.69 -0.01
CA ILE A 99 8.29 -1.96 0.42
C ILE A 99 9.39 -2.95 0.77
N GLN A 100 9.31 -3.48 1.97
CA GLN A 100 10.10 -4.63 2.40
C GLN A 100 9.18 -5.84 2.50
N ARG A 101 9.60 -6.98 1.98
CA ARG A 101 8.81 -8.20 1.96
C ARG A 101 9.52 -9.35 2.66
N PHE A 102 8.76 -10.11 3.46
CA PHE A 102 9.22 -11.25 4.24
C PHE A 102 8.20 -12.39 4.10
N GLY A 103 8.29 -13.15 3.00
CA GLY A 103 7.29 -14.18 2.69
C GLY A 103 5.90 -13.58 2.49
N ASP A 104 4.95 -13.99 3.32
CA ASP A 104 3.57 -13.51 3.32
C ASP A 104 3.34 -12.22 4.13
N VAL A 105 4.43 -11.54 4.52
CA VAL A 105 4.39 -10.25 5.20
C VAL A 105 5.06 -9.20 4.34
N ALA A 106 4.44 -8.04 4.23
CA ALA A 106 5.03 -6.85 3.62
C ALA A 106 4.92 -5.67 4.58
N ILE A 107 6.00 -4.88 4.66
CA ILE A 107 6.02 -3.62 5.40
C ILE A 107 6.17 -2.50 4.37
N ILE A 108 5.26 -1.54 4.41
CA ILE A 108 5.31 -0.32 3.61
C ILE A 108 5.79 0.82 4.50
N TRP A 109 6.81 1.50 4.02
CA TRP A 109 7.30 2.78 4.54
C TRP A 109 6.90 3.86 3.54
N THR A 110 6.05 4.77 3.93
CA THR A 110 5.54 5.78 3.00
C THR A 110 5.46 7.17 3.61
N SER A 111 5.61 8.18 2.76
CA SER A 111 5.12 9.53 3.08
C SER A 111 3.76 9.72 2.42
N TYR A 112 2.89 10.51 3.04
CA TYR A 112 1.59 10.84 2.49
C TYR A 112 1.34 12.34 2.50
N VAL A 113 0.52 12.78 1.55
CA VAL A 113 -0.12 14.11 1.52
C VAL A 113 -1.60 13.88 1.41
N LEU A 114 -2.33 14.46 2.34
CA LEU A 114 -3.75 14.32 2.49
C LEU A 114 -4.39 15.71 2.45
N GLU A 115 -5.40 15.88 1.60
CA GLU A 115 -6.27 17.05 1.60
C GLU A 115 -7.70 16.58 1.84
N THR A 116 -8.31 17.11 2.89
CA THR A 116 -9.72 16.89 3.24
C THR A 116 -10.50 18.19 3.18
N GLU A 117 -11.80 18.07 3.06
CA GLU A 117 -12.74 19.17 3.27
C GLU A 117 -13.66 18.81 4.43
N GLU A 118 -13.75 19.65 5.43
CA GLU A 118 -14.60 19.50 6.59
C GLU A 118 -15.32 20.82 6.86
N ASN A 119 -16.66 20.80 6.89
CA ASN A 119 -17.47 22.02 7.08
C ASN A 119 -17.12 23.15 6.11
N GLY A 120 -16.82 22.83 4.84
CA GLY A 120 -16.44 23.79 3.81
C GLY A 120 -15.01 24.33 3.93
N LYS A 121 -14.22 23.85 4.88
CA LYS A 121 -12.81 24.23 5.02
C LYS A 121 -11.90 23.12 4.49
N ARG A 122 -10.90 23.50 3.73
CA ARG A 122 -9.85 22.62 3.27
C ARG A 122 -8.75 22.52 4.31
N LEU A 123 -8.37 21.29 4.62
CA LEU A 123 -7.28 20.94 5.51
C LEU A 123 -6.26 20.12 4.73
N VAL A 124 -5.00 20.53 4.80
CA VAL A 124 -3.89 19.77 4.20
C VAL A 124 -3.01 19.27 5.33
N SER A 125 -2.75 17.98 5.33
CA SER A 125 -1.80 17.34 6.25
C SER A 125 -0.81 16.47 5.47
N SER A 126 0.37 16.30 6.02
CA SER A 126 1.38 15.42 5.50
C SER A 126 2.09 14.69 6.64
N GLY A 127 2.59 13.52 6.34
CA GLY A 127 3.25 12.71 7.34
C GLY A 127 3.88 11.46 6.77
N ARG A 128 4.16 10.51 7.66
CA ARG A 128 4.69 9.19 7.32
C ARG A 128 3.76 8.13 7.86
N ALA A 129 3.73 7.01 7.16
CA ALA A 129 3.07 5.81 7.64
C ALA A 129 4.01 4.61 7.52
N THR A 130 3.98 3.76 8.55
CA THR A 130 4.49 2.40 8.50
C THR A 130 3.27 1.49 8.50
N GLU A 131 3.10 0.71 7.45
CA GLU A 131 1.93 -0.13 7.26
C GLU A 131 2.36 -1.59 7.10
N ILE A 132 1.66 -2.49 7.79
CA ILE A 132 1.93 -3.93 7.76
C ILE A 132 0.84 -4.60 6.94
N PHE A 133 1.24 -5.40 5.96
CA PHE A 133 0.34 -6.21 5.16
C PHE A 133 0.68 -7.69 5.36
N VAL A 134 -0.34 -8.52 5.46
CA VAL A 134 -0.19 -9.98 5.59
C VAL A 134 -1.08 -10.64 4.56
N ARG A 135 -0.57 -11.69 3.93
CA ARG A 135 -1.38 -12.53 3.05
C ARG A 135 -2.14 -13.54 3.89
N ARG A 136 -3.48 -13.49 3.82
CA ARG A 136 -4.41 -14.44 4.46
C ARG A 136 -5.34 -15.00 3.39
N ASP A 137 -5.45 -16.31 3.29
CA ASP A 137 -6.30 -17.00 2.31
C ASP A 137 -6.08 -16.53 0.87
N GLY A 138 -4.83 -16.19 0.52
CA GLY A 138 -4.44 -15.71 -0.80
C GLY A 138 -4.62 -14.21 -1.05
N GLU A 139 -5.26 -13.46 -0.14
CA GLU A 139 -5.48 -12.02 -0.23
C GLU A 139 -4.57 -11.24 0.74
N TRP A 140 -4.13 -10.04 0.32
CA TRP A 140 -3.44 -9.12 1.20
C TRP A 140 -4.43 -8.34 2.05
N VAL A 141 -4.18 -8.29 3.37
CA VAL A 141 -4.94 -7.52 4.36
C VAL A 141 -4.01 -6.64 5.17
N ASN A 142 -4.53 -5.59 5.81
CA ASN A 142 -3.75 -4.64 6.61
C ASN A 142 -4.07 -4.81 8.11
N PRO A 143 -3.33 -5.67 8.84
CA PRO A 143 -3.54 -5.88 10.27
C PRO A 143 -2.88 -4.81 11.15
N GLY A 144 -2.27 -3.78 10.58
CA GLY A 144 -1.70 -2.74 11.43
C GLY A 144 -0.99 -1.62 10.70
N TRP A 145 -1.02 -0.45 11.31
CA TRP A 145 -0.24 0.69 10.84
C TRP A 145 0.06 1.67 11.96
N HIS A 146 1.09 2.45 11.73
CA HIS A 146 1.42 3.64 12.51
C HIS A 146 1.51 4.83 11.57
N THR A 147 0.87 5.96 11.95
CA THR A 147 0.99 7.22 11.23
C THR A 147 1.55 8.31 12.15
N ASP A 148 2.41 9.16 11.60
CA ASP A 148 2.81 10.42 12.23
C ASP A 148 2.55 11.60 11.26
N ASN A 149 2.33 12.78 11.80
CA ASN A 149 2.21 14.01 11.03
C ASN A 149 3.53 14.77 11.05
N PHE A 150 3.93 15.35 9.94
CA PHE A 150 4.97 16.38 9.98
C PHE A 150 4.42 17.58 10.75
N LYS A 151 5.09 17.96 11.83
CA LYS A 151 4.84 19.26 12.43
C LYS A 151 5.37 20.27 11.41
N GLY A 152 4.49 21.14 10.91
CA GLY A 152 4.90 22.19 9.97
C GLY A 152 6.08 22.97 10.54
N GLU A 153 7.11 23.13 9.72
CA GLU A 153 8.19 24.08 9.95
C GLU A 153 7.67 25.50 9.75
#